data_792c59956aa93fd9ee95526421384d88
#
_entry.id   792c59956aa93fd9ee95526421384d88
#
_cell.length_a   1.000
_cell.length_b   1.000
_cell.length_c   1.000
_cell.angle_alpha   90.00
_cell.angle_beta   90.00
_cell.angle_gamma   90.00
#
_symmetry.space_group_name_H-M   'P 1'
#
loop_
_entity.id
_entity.type
_entity.pdbx_description
1 polymer ?
#
loop_
_entity_poly.entity_id
_entity_poly.type
_entity_poly.pdbx_seq_one_letter_code
_entity_poly.pdbx_strand_id
1 'polypeptide(L)'
;MVAKTIAILDQHAVVEADRETVLIKASIVEKEGKLDVDRGKIAQVIENRLSHAQPLGMDSTLVYGLNKQSGLQLTQSDLDGNNPYNTRNTVGLPPGPIGAAGTASIDAVVNPTPGPWLFFVTINLDTGETLFTDNYAQHLRNKALYDQWLATHTAASSPTATP
;
A
#
# COMPACT_ATOMS: atom_id res chain seq x y z
N MET A 1 19.93 -6.79 10.78
CA MET A 1 18.80 -6.07 10.14
C MET A 1 18.80 -4.58 10.53
N VAL A 2 18.73 -4.23 11.81
CA VAL A 2 18.71 -2.82 12.31
C VAL A 2 19.88 -1.98 11.79
N ALA A 3 21.13 -2.47 11.89
CA ALA A 3 22.30 -1.72 11.41
C ALA A 3 22.24 -1.37 9.92
N LYS A 4 21.71 -2.27 9.08
CA LYS A 4 21.52 -2.00 7.63
C LYS A 4 20.49 -0.91 7.40
N THR A 5 19.37 -0.95 8.12
CA THR A 5 18.32 0.08 8.02
C THR A 5 18.84 1.45 8.43
N ILE A 6 19.60 1.52 9.55
CA ILE A 6 20.23 2.77 9.99
C ILE A 6 21.19 3.29 8.92
N ALA A 7 22.04 2.44 8.35
CA ALA A 7 22.97 2.85 7.31
C ALA A 7 22.28 3.42 6.05
N ILE A 8 21.12 2.87 5.66
CA ILE A 8 20.34 3.39 4.53
C ILE A 8 19.75 4.77 4.88
N LEU A 9 19.19 4.93 6.06
CA LEU A 9 18.66 6.23 6.52
C LEU A 9 19.77 7.29 6.60
N ASP A 10 20.97 6.91 7.06
CA ASP A 10 22.15 7.79 7.10
C ASP A 10 22.61 8.19 5.70
N GLN A 11 22.63 7.26 4.74
CA GLN A 11 22.96 7.54 3.33
C GLN A 11 22.02 8.59 2.71
N HIS A 12 20.75 8.57 3.10
CA HIS A 12 19.76 9.55 2.66
C HIS A 12 19.71 10.81 3.55
N ALA A 13 20.63 10.95 4.51
CA ALA A 13 20.66 12.06 5.45
C ALA A 13 19.34 12.28 6.21
N VAL A 14 18.58 11.19 6.46
CA VAL A 14 17.34 11.24 7.22
C VAL A 14 17.65 11.53 8.68
N VAL A 15 17.23 12.70 9.16
CA VAL A 15 17.46 13.11 10.57
C VAL A 15 16.69 12.18 11.52
N GLU A 16 17.21 11.98 12.72
CA GLU A 16 16.68 11.00 13.67
C GLU A 16 15.19 11.19 13.96
N ALA A 17 14.75 12.45 14.06
CA ALA A 17 13.34 12.80 14.32
C ALA A 17 12.37 12.31 13.22
N ASP A 18 12.84 12.14 11.97
CA ASP A 18 12.01 11.74 10.83
C ASP A 18 12.08 10.24 10.53
N ARG A 19 13.02 9.52 11.15
CA ARG A 19 13.27 8.10 10.83
C ARG A 19 12.05 7.22 11.04
N GLU A 20 11.33 7.42 12.13
CA GLU A 20 10.10 6.66 12.40
C GLU A 20 9.06 6.90 11.30
N THR A 21 8.81 8.15 10.94
CA THR A 21 7.90 8.53 9.86
C THR A 21 8.27 7.89 8.52
N VAL A 22 9.56 7.93 8.17
CA VAL A 22 10.09 7.29 6.96
C VAL A 22 9.87 5.79 7.00
N LEU A 23 10.15 5.14 8.12
CA LEU A 23 9.98 3.68 8.27
C LEU A 23 8.51 3.25 8.24
N ILE A 24 7.59 4.03 8.83
CA ILE A 24 6.15 3.78 8.72
C ILE A 24 5.72 3.81 7.25
N LYS A 25 6.04 4.89 6.53
CA LYS A 25 5.71 5.01 5.11
C LYS A 25 6.34 3.91 4.27
N ALA A 26 7.63 3.61 4.48
CA ALA A 26 8.36 2.59 3.75
C ALA A 26 7.79 1.18 3.99
N SER A 27 7.30 0.88 5.19
CA SER A 27 6.65 -0.39 5.50
C SER A 27 5.32 -0.57 4.75
N ILE A 28 4.59 0.53 4.53
CA ILE A 28 3.36 0.54 3.72
C ILE A 28 3.73 0.32 2.24
N VAL A 29 4.68 1.10 1.71
CA VAL A 29 5.17 0.96 0.32
C VAL A 29 5.65 -0.46 0.04
N GLU A 30 6.34 -1.11 0.99
CA GLU A 30 6.80 -2.50 0.89
C GLU A 30 5.66 -3.49 0.72
N LYS A 31 4.54 -3.25 1.39
CA LYS A 31 3.35 -4.12 1.34
C LYS A 31 2.46 -3.87 0.14
N GLU A 32 2.36 -2.63 -0.32
CA GLU A 32 1.50 -2.22 -1.43
C GLU A 32 2.22 -2.37 -2.80
N GLY A 33 3.53 -2.12 -2.84
CA GLY A 33 4.30 -2.11 -4.08
C GLY A 33 4.71 -3.51 -4.54
N LYS A 34 4.01 -4.08 -5.51
CA LYS A 34 4.36 -5.38 -6.10
C LYS A 34 5.58 -5.26 -7.02
N LEU A 35 5.66 -4.19 -7.79
CA LEU A 35 6.79 -3.89 -8.68
C LEU A 35 7.61 -2.73 -8.11
N ASP A 36 8.94 -2.83 -8.21
CA ASP A 36 9.84 -1.78 -7.72
C ASP A 36 9.60 -0.44 -8.43
N VAL A 37 9.24 -0.46 -9.71
CA VAL A 37 8.95 0.74 -10.51
C VAL A 37 7.75 1.55 -10.01
N ASP A 38 6.85 0.94 -9.24
CA ASP A 38 5.65 1.59 -8.71
C ASP A 38 5.84 2.14 -7.30
N ARG A 39 6.90 1.72 -6.58
CA ARG A 39 7.13 2.14 -5.18
C ARG A 39 7.21 3.64 -5.02
N GLY A 40 7.90 4.33 -5.92
CA GLY A 40 8.00 5.80 -5.90
C GLY A 40 6.67 6.50 -6.11
N LYS A 41 5.79 5.96 -6.96
CA LYS A 41 4.43 6.49 -7.19
C LYS A 41 3.51 6.21 -5.99
N ILE A 42 3.63 5.03 -5.37
CA ILE A 42 2.87 4.69 -4.15
C ILE A 42 3.29 5.62 -3.01
N ALA A 43 4.60 5.87 -2.83
CA ALA A 43 5.11 6.84 -1.87
C ALA A 43 4.53 8.25 -2.14
N GLN A 44 4.46 8.67 -3.41
CA GLN A 44 3.86 9.95 -3.78
C GLN A 44 2.36 10.02 -3.47
N VAL A 45 1.60 8.92 -3.67
CA VAL A 45 0.19 8.87 -3.26
C VAL A 45 0.04 9.07 -1.75
N ILE A 46 0.92 8.44 -0.95
CA ILE A 46 0.92 8.64 0.51
C ILE A 46 1.15 10.12 0.85
N GLU A 47 2.18 10.76 0.27
CA GLU A 47 2.46 12.18 0.50
C GLU A 47 1.30 13.08 0.09
N ASN A 48 0.73 12.85 -1.10
CA ASN A 48 -0.39 13.63 -1.60
C ASN A 48 -1.62 13.51 -0.68
N ARG A 49 -1.98 12.31 -0.23
CA ARG A 49 -3.10 12.11 0.68
C ARG A 49 -2.87 12.77 2.05
N LEU A 50 -1.67 12.64 2.60
CA LEU A 50 -1.30 13.29 3.87
C LEU A 50 -1.39 14.81 3.75
N SER A 51 -0.88 15.40 2.67
CA SER A 51 -0.93 16.85 2.45
C SER A 51 -2.35 17.40 2.27
N HIS A 52 -3.28 16.57 1.77
CA HIS A 52 -4.70 16.92 1.63
C HIS A 52 -5.55 16.52 2.85
N ALA A 53 -4.94 16.07 3.94
CA ALA A 53 -5.64 15.54 5.12
C ALA A 53 -6.65 14.44 4.75
N GLN A 54 -6.31 13.60 3.79
CA GLN A 54 -7.12 12.45 3.36
C GLN A 54 -6.67 11.17 4.07
N PRO A 55 -7.60 10.27 4.41
CA PRO A 55 -7.28 8.94 4.89
C PRO A 55 -6.43 8.18 3.86
N LEU A 56 -5.42 7.42 4.30
CA LEU A 56 -4.58 6.65 3.38
C LEU A 56 -5.33 5.51 2.71
N GLY A 57 -6.28 4.88 3.41
CA GLY A 57 -7.14 3.85 2.86
C GLY A 57 -6.41 2.58 2.40
N MET A 58 -5.29 2.26 3.04
CA MET A 58 -4.42 1.14 2.68
C MET A 58 -4.83 -0.13 3.44
N ASP A 59 -5.26 -1.17 2.73
CA ASP A 59 -5.71 -2.42 3.34
C ASP A 59 -4.62 -3.14 4.11
N SER A 60 -3.37 -3.04 3.65
CA SER A 60 -2.21 -3.62 4.32
C SER A 60 -2.06 -3.17 5.78
N THR A 61 -2.39 -1.92 6.08
CA THR A 61 -2.33 -1.38 7.44
C THR A 61 -3.38 -2.03 8.34
N LEU A 62 -4.60 -2.17 7.84
CA LEU A 62 -5.70 -2.81 8.59
C LEU A 62 -5.46 -4.31 8.78
N VAL A 63 -5.00 -5.00 7.73
CA VAL A 63 -4.61 -6.42 7.81
C VAL A 63 -3.57 -6.65 8.91
N TYR A 64 -2.56 -5.78 8.99
CA TYR A 64 -1.56 -5.81 10.06
C TYR A 64 -2.20 -5.57 11.44
N GLY A 65 -2.99 -4.51 11.60
CA GLY A 65 -3.62 -4.15 12.87
C GLY A 65 -4.60 -5.21 13.40
N LEU A 66 -5.18 -6.01 12.52
CA LEU A 66 -6.05 -7.15 12.85
C LEU A 66 -5.29 -8.46 13.03
N ASN A 67 -3.96 -8.45 12.83
CA ASN A 67 -3.14 -9.66 12.83
C ASN A 67 -3.66 -10.77 11.88
N LYS A 68 -4.20 -10.35 10.72
CA LYS A 68 -4.69 -11.26 9.68
C LYS A 68 -3.58 -11.64 8.72
N GLN A 69 -3.72 -12.81 8.08
CA GLN A 69 -2.81 -13.19 7.00
C GLN A 69 -3.05 -12.31 5.76
N SER A 70 -1.97 -11.96 5.07
CA SER A 70 -2.05 -11.24 3.79
C SER A 70 -2.86 -12.05 2.77
N GLY A 71 -3.73 -11.39 2.02
CA GLY A 71 -4.59 -12.02 1.01
C GLY A 71 -5.95 -12.50 1.51
N LEU A 72 -6.23 -12.44 2.81
CA LEU A 72 -7.59 -12.66 3.31
C LEU A 72 -8.47 -11.44 3.02
N GLN A 73 -9.70 -11.68 2.57
CA GLN A 73 -10.69 -10.62 2.39
C GLN A 73 -11.02 -9.96 3.73
N LEU A 74 -11.02 -8.63 3.73
CA LEU A 74 -11.54 -7.83 4.83
C LEU A 74 -13.07 -7.85 4.79
N THR A 75 -13.68 -8.16 5.92
CA THR A 75 -15.13 -8.08 6.08
C THR A 75 -15.58 -6.65 6.32
N GLN A 76 -16.88 -6.36 6.15
CA GLN A 76 -17.41 -5.04 6.48
C GLN A 76 -17.16 -4.67 7.95
N SER A 77 -17.28 -5.63 8.86
CA SER A 77 -16.96 -5.44 10.28
C SER A 77 -15.50 -5.06 10.53
N ASP A 78 -14.56 -5.61 9.74
CA ASP A 78 -13.15 -5.22 9.81
C ASP A 78 -12.95 -3.77 9.36
N LEU A 79 -13.62 -3.38 8.27
CA LEU A 79 -13.52 -2.04 7.69
C LEU A 79 -14.13 -0.97 8.62
N ASP A 80 -15.20 -1.29 9.31
CA ASP A 80 -15.90 -0.38 10.23
C ASP A 80 -15.28 -0.37 11.64
N GLY A 81 -14.38 -1.33 11.92
CA GLY A 81 -13.76 -1.51 13.22
C GLY A 81 -12.89 -0.34 13.67
N ASN A 82 -12.94 -0.03 14.96
CA ASN A 82 -12.07 0.97 15.57
C ASN A 82 -10.68 0.35 15.87
N ASN A 83 -9.81 0.32 14.86
CA ASN A 83 -8.43 -0.15 14.98
C ASN A 83 -7.48 1.00 14.67
N PRO A 84 -6.44 1.27 15.50
CA PRO A 84 -5.49 2.37 15.26
C PRO A 84 -4.75 2.27 13.91
N TYR A 85 -4.65 1.07 13.34
CA TYR A 85 -4.08 0.84 12.01
C TYR A 85 -5.10 0.92 10.87
N ASN A 86 -6.37 1.26 11.18
CA ASN A 86 -7.39 1.44 10.14
C ASN A 86 -7.26 2.81 9.47
N THR A 87 -6.37 2.89 8.51
CA THR A 87 -6.13 4.11 7.73
C THR A 87 -7.26 4.47 6.77
N ARG A 88 -8.38 3.72 6.74
CA ARG A 88 -9.61 4.10 6.03
C ARG A 88 -10.45 5.08 6.84
N ASN A 89 -10.42 4.94 8.17
CA ASN A 89 -11.26 5.71 9.09
C ASN A 89 -10.45 6.80 9.83
N THR A 90 -9.12 6.74 9.75
CA THR A 90 -8.23 7.66 10.44
C THR A 90 -7.36 8.41 9.43
N VAL A 91 -7.31 9.74 9.56
CA VAL A 91 -6.39 10.58 8.78
C VAL A 91 -5.00 10.49 9.40
N GLY A 92 -3.98 10.45 8.55
CA GLY A 92 -2.60 10.38 8.98
C GLY A 92 -1.98 8.99 8.87
N LEU A 93 -0.79 8.85 9.42
CA LEU A 93 -0.04 7.60 9.45
C LEU A 93 -0.56 6.69 10.58
N PRO A 94 -0.43 5.37 10.43
CA PRO A 94 -0.68 4.44 11.53
C PRO A 94 0.35 4.64 12.66
N PRO A 95 0.10 4.10 13.88
CA PRO A 95 0.95 4.32 15.06
C PRO A 95 2.40 3.82 14.92
N GLY A 96 2.66 2.94 13.97
CA GLY A 96 4.00 2.37 13.76
C GLY A 96 4.11 1.60 12.43
N PRO A 97 5.32 1.14 12.10
CA PRO A 97 5.56 0.33 10.90
C PRO A 97 4.75 -0.96 10.91
N ILE A 98 4.26 -1.38 9.73
CA ILE A 98 3.48 -2.61 9.53
C ILE A 98 4.34 -3.79 9.04
N GLY A 99 5.63 -3.64 9.06
CA GLY A 99 6.60 -4.65 8.68
C GLY A 99 7.98 -4.07 8.44
N ALA A 100 8.94 -4.94 8.12
CA ALA A 100 10.28 -4.51 7.72
C ALA A 100 10.23 -3.97 6.28
N ALA A 101 10.86 -2.81 6.06
CA ALA A 101 11.01 -2.22 4.73
C ALA A 101 12.40 -2.56 4.16
N GLY A 102 12.43 -2.89 2.88
CA GLY A 102 13.66 -3.03 2.11
C GLY A 102 14.24 -1.68 1.67
N THR A 103 15.48 -1.71 1.14
CA THR A 103 16.16 -0.52 0.63
C THR A 103 15.32 0.23 -0.39
N ALA A 104 14.76 -0.48 -1.37
CA ALA A 104 13.96 0.12 -2.45
C ALA A 104 12.72 0.89 -1.93
N SER A 105 12.09 0.42 -0.85
CA SER A 105 10.95 1.11 -0.26
C SER A 105 11.36 2.35 0.56
N ILE A 106 12.50 2.30 1.23
CA ILE A 106 13.07 3.47 1.92
C ILE A 106 13.47 4.52 0.88
N ASP A 107 14.19 4.12 -0.16
CA ASP A 107 14.59 5.01 -1.27
C ASP A 107 13.37 5.70 -1.91
N ALA A 108 12.30 4.93 -2.15
CA ALA A 108 11.07 5.44 -2.73
C ALA A 108 10.35 6.47 -1.85
N VAL A 109 10.41 6.31 -0.53
CA VAL A 109 9.81 7.27 0.41
C VAL A 109 10.63 8.54 0.53
N VAL A 110 11.96 8.43 0.52
CA VAL A 110 12.85 9.60 0.59
C VAL A 110 12.87 10.38 -0.73
N ASN A 111 12.73 9.67 -1.87
CA ASN A 111 12.70 10.24 -3.21
C ASN A 111 11.46 9.79 -3.97
N PRO A 112 10.25 10.23 -3.57
CA PRO A 112 9.03 9.81 -4.25
C PRO A 112 8.99 10.29 -5.70
N THR A 113 8.37 9.51 -6.58
CA THR A 113 8.17 9.90 -7.97
C THR A 113 7.15 11.04 -8.03
N PRO A 114 7.50 12.25 -8.50
CA PRO A 114 6.57 13.36 -8.54
C PRO A 114 5.35 13.08 -9.43
N GLY A 115 4.15 13.40 -8.94
CA GLY A 115 2.92 13.26 -9.69
C GLY A 115 1.68 13.61 -8.86
N PRO A 116 0.52 13.80 -9.50
CA PRO A 116 -0.69 14.29 -8.84
C PRO A 116 -1.53 13.16 -8.22
N TRP A 117 -1.09 11.92 -8.28
CA TRP A 117 -1.91 10.75 -7.96
C TRP A 117 -2.43 10.75 -6.52
N LEU A 118 -3.70 10.40 -6.39
CA LEU A 118 -4.39 10.20 -5.12
C LEU A 118 -4.87 8.75 -4.96
N PHE A 119 -4.96 7.99 -6.06
CA PHE A 119 -5.48 6.64 -6.10
C PHE A 119 -4.58 5.73 -6.92
N PHE A 120 -4.52 4.46 -6.53
CA PHE A 120 -3.93 3.41 -7.34
C PHE A 120 -4.70 2.09 -7.14
N VAL A 121 -4.57 1.19 -8.08
CA VAL A 121 -5.08 -0.18 -8.01
C VAL A 121 -4.26 -1.09 -8.90
N THR A 122 -3.83 -2.22 -8.40
CA THR A 122 -3.22 -3.29 -9.21
C THR A 122 -4.34 -4.03 -9.92
N ILE A 123 -4.37 -3.91 -11.25
CA ILE A 123 -5.43 -4.48 -12.10
C ILE A 123 -5.16 -5.91 -12.55
N ASN A 124 -3.92 -6.36 -12.42
CA ASN A 124 -3.49 -7.71 -12.77
C ASN A 124 -2.48 -8.21 -11.72
N LEU A 125 -2.89 -9.21 -10.94
CA LEU A 125 -2.04 -9.72 -9.86
C LEU A 125 -0.89 -10.62 -10.36
N ASP A 126 -0.97 -11.16 -11.57
CA ASP A 126 0.11 -11.98 -12.14
C ASP A 126 1.28 -11.12 -12.61
N THR A 127 0.98 -10.04 -13.31
CA THR A 127 1.98 -9.11 -13.84
C THR A 127 2.39 -8.03 -12.85
N GLY A 128 1.52 -7.70 -11.87
CA GLY A 128 1.69 -6.58 -10.96
C GLY A 128 1.32 -5.24 -11.57
N GLU A 129 0.69 -5.22 -12.75
CA GLU A 129 0.29 -3.98 -13.42
C GLU A 129 -0.61 -3.13 -12.53
N THR A 130 -0.17 -1.89 -12.26
CA THR A 130 -0.84 -0.95 -11.36
C THR A 130 -1.14 0.35 -12.08
N LEU A 131 -2.38 0.80 -11.97
CA LEU A 131 -2.85 2.08 -12.53
C LEU A 131 -2.97 3.13 -11.45
N PHE A 132 -2.50 4.33 -11.77
CA PHE A 132 -2.48 5.50 -10.88
C PHE A 132 -3.35 6.62 -11.47
N THR A 133 -4.05 7.37 -10.61
CA THR A 133 -4.87 8.51 -11.03
C THR A 133 -5.11 9.48 -9.87
N ASP A 134 -5.39 10.73 -10.18
CA ASP A 134 -5.89 11.74 -9.26
C ASP A 134 -7.43 11.82 -9.23
N ASN A 135 -8.09 11.16 -10.20
CA ASN A 135 -9.53 11.23 -10.40
C ASN A 135 -10.26 10.00 -9.87
N TYR A 136 -11.18 10.20 -8.92
CA TYR A 136 -11.93 9.11 -8.30
C TYR A 136 -12.80 8.31 -9.29
N ALA A 137 -13.45 8.99 -10.25
CA ALA A 137 -14.24 8.28 -11.26
C ALA A 137 -13.37 7.40 -12.16
N GLN A 138 -12.14 7.83 -12.47
CA GLN A 138 -11.17 6.98 -13.17
C GLN A 138 -10.71 5.82 -12.29
N HIS A 139 -10.49 6.04 -10.99
CA HIS A 139 -10.15 4.96 -10.05
C HIS A 139 -11.23 3.88 -10.01
N LEU A 140 -12.51 4.24 -10.00
CA LEU A 140 -13.60 3.27 -10.07
C LEU A 140 -13.59 2.45 -11.36
N ARG A 141 -13.27 3.07 -12.51
CA ARG A 141 -13.10 2.35 -13.78
C ARG A 141 -11.91 1.40 -13.74
N ASN A 142 -10.79 1.84 -13.17
CA ASN A 142 -9.60 1.00 -13.00
C ASN A 142 -9.89 -0.19 -12.06
N LYS A 143 -10.65 0.05 -10.99
CA LYS A 143 -11.07 -1.02 -10.07
C LYS A 143 -11.94 -2.06 -10.77
N ALA A 144 -12.82 -1.66 -11.69
CA ALA A 144 -13.62 -2.59 -12.48
C ALA A 144 -12.74 -3.51 -13.35
N LEU A 145 -11.57 -3.07 -13.81
CA LEU A 145 -10.61 -3.94 -14.52
C LEU A 145 -10.04 -5.03 -13.60
N TYR A 146 -9.73 -4.68 -12.35
CA TYR A 146 -9.33 -5.67 -11.35
C TYR A 146 -10.44 -6.69 -11.08
N ASP A 147 -11.68 -6.22 -10.91
CA ASP A 147 -12.82 -7.10 -10.66
C ASP A 147 -13.06 -8.08 -11.83
N GLN A 148 -12.87 -7.62 -13.08
CA GLN A 148 -12.92 -8.47 -14.30
C GLN A 148 -11.77 -9.50 -14.31
N TRP A 149 -10.54 -9.07 -14.00
CA TRP A 149 -9.40 -9.96 -13.91
C TRP A 149 -9.66 -11.06 -12.86
N LEU A 150 -10.15 -10.67 -11.67
CA LEU A 150 -10.47 -11.60 -10.58
C LEU A 150 -11.54 -12.61 -10.99
N ALA A 151 -12.61 -12.18 -11.66
CA ALA A 151 -13.69 -13.06 -12.14
C ALA A 151 -13.17 -14.15 -13.10
N THR A 152 -12.24 -13.80 -13.99
CA THR A 152 -11.67 -14.76 -14.95
C THR A 152 -10.72 -15.76 -14.29
N HIS A 153 -10.01 -15.35 -13.22
CA HIS A 153 -9.02 -16.21 -12.54
C HIS A 153 -9.62 -17.06 -11.43
N THR A 154 -10.71 -16.63 -10.79
CA THR A 154 -11.43 -17.46 -9.81
C THR A 154 -12.30 -18.52 -10.47
N ALA A 155 -12.85 -18.25 -11.67
CA ALA A 155 -13.59 -19.27 -12.43
C ALA A 155 -12.71 -20.43 -12.90
N ALA A 156 -11.42 -20.16 -13.18
CA ALA A 156 -10.46 -21.19 -13.60
C ALA A 156 -10.01 -22.14 -12.47
N SER A 157 -10.23 -21.78 -11.21
CA SER A 157 -9.84 -22.56 -10.03
C SER A 157 -10.94 -23.47 -9.47
N SER A 158 -12.11 -23.56 -10.11
CA SER A 158 -13.13 -24.55 -9.73
C SER A 158 -12.69 -25.95 -10.21
N PRO A 159 -12.48 -26.92 -9.31
CA PRO A 159 -12.17 -28.29 -9.74
C PRO A 159 -13.35 -28.84 -10.52
N THR A 160 -13.08 -29.26 -11.75
CA THR A 160 -14.03 -30.05 -12.54
C THR A 160 -14.40 -31.28 -11.72
N ALA A 161 -15.62 -31.32 -11.21
CA ALA A 161 -16.16 -32.56 -10.63
C ALA A 161 -16.22 -33.58 -11.76
N THR A 162 -15.32 -34.55 -11.71
CA THR A 162 -15.38 -35.75 -12.60
C THR A 162 -16.50 -36.63 -12.12
N PRO A 163 -17.36 -37.15 -13.00
CA PRO A 163 -18.50 -38.01 -12.67
C PRO A 163 -18.07 -39.37 -12.11
#